data_b97842f835b7f3844c49bb8edd375041
#
_entry.id   b97842f835b7f3844c49bb8edd375041
#
_cell.length_a   1.000
_cell.length_b   1.000
_cell.length_c   1.000
_cell.angle_alpha   90.00
_cell.angle_beta   90.00
_cell.angle_gamma   90.00
#
_symmetry.space_group_name_H-M   'P 1'
#
loop_
_entity.id
_entity.type
_entity.pdbx_description
1 polymer ?
#
loop_
_entity_poly.entity_id
_entity_poly.type
_entity_poly.pdbx_seq_one_letter_code
_entity_poly.pdbx_strand_id
1 'polypeptide(L)'
;LVLPEVVTGLSLLLLFVVLQGAAEAALGWAPDRGAGTILLAHATVGLAYVAVVVQARLAGMDASLEEAAADLGAPPFTAFRTVTLPLMAPALAAGWLLAFTLSLDDVVVASFVSGPAGTTLPMLVFSQLRVGLTPEINALAAVILVVAALVLLVAGLLLRRRAPQS
;
A
#
# COMPACT_ATOMS: atom_id res chain seq x y z
N LEU A 1 -6.26 8.96 9.93
CA LEU A 1 -4.88 8.46 9.79
C LEU A 1 -4.12 8.30 11.12
N VAL A 2 -4.71 8.66 12.26
CA VAL A 2 -4.06 8.59 13.59
C VAL A 2 -4.63 7.46 14.46
N LEU A 3 -5.36 6.52 13.88
CA LEU A 3 -5.78 5.34 14.64
C LEU A 3 -4.56 4.47 14.96
N PRO A 4 -4.40 4.03 16.21
CA PRO A 4 -3.35 3.09 16.56
C PRO A 4 -3.42 1.84 15.69
N GLU A 5 -2.29 1.37 15.18
CA GLU A 5 -2.20 0.18 14.31
C GLU A 5 -2.91 -1.04 14.90
N VAL A 6 -2.86 -1.18 16.23
CA VAL A 6 -3.57 -2.24 16.95
C VAL A 6 -5.10 -2.15 16.76
N VAL A 7 -5.67 -0.93 16.82
CA VAL A 7 -7.12 -0.74 16.63
C VAL A 7 -7.51 -1.05 15.19
N THR A 8 -6.69 -0.61 14.24
CA THR A 8 -6.91 -0.89 12.81
C THR A 8 -6.80 -2.40 12.54
N GLY A 9 -5.76 -3.05 13.05
CA GLY A 9 -5.55 -4.49 12.90
C GLY A 9 -6.68 -5.32 13.51
N LEU A 10 -7.13 -4.96 14.71
CA LEU A 10 -8.26 -5.63 15.37
C LEU A 10 -9.57 -5.42 14.60
N SER A 11 -9.83 -4.20 14.11
CA SER A 11 -11.03 -3.89 13.34
C SER A 11 -11.09 -4.69 12.04
N LEU A 12 -9.96 -4.79 11.33
CA LEU A 12 -9.85 -5.59 10.11
C LEU A 12 -9.98 -7.09 10.41
N LEU A 13 -9.40 -7.58 11.51
CA LEU A 13 -9.60 -8.96 11.94
C LEU A 13 -11.09 -9.27 12.14
N LEU A 14 -11.80 -8.43 12.91
CA LEU A 14 -13.23 -8.61 13.15
C LEU A 14 -14.04 -8.57 11.86
N LEU A 15 -13.72 -7.65 10.95
CA LEU A 15 -14.34 -7.58 9.62
C LEU A 15 -14.14 -8.90 8.85
N PHE A 16 -12.91 -9.41 8.79
CA PHE A 16 -12.63 -10.65 8.07
C PHE A 16 -13.30 -11.87 8.71
N VAL A 17 -13.38 -11.94 10.04
CA VAL A 17 -14.11 -13.01 10.73
C VAL A 17 -15.60 -12.99 10.39
N VAL A 18 -16.22 -11.80 10.39
CA VAL A 18 -17.64 -11.65 10.01
C VAL A 18 -17.86 -12.02 8.55
N LEU A 19 -16.98 -11.56 7.64
CA LEU A 19 -17.07 -11.89 6.21
C LEU A 19 -16.89 -13.38 5.96
N GLN A 20 -15.96 -14.05 6.65
CA GLN A 20 -15.77 -15.50 6.56
C GLN A 20 -17.02 -16.24 7.02
N GLY A 21 -17.59 -15.89 8.18
CA GLY A 21 -18.82 -16.51 8.68
C GLY A 21 -20.01 -16.31 7.74
N ALA A 22 -20.15 -15.13 7.15
CA ALA A 22 -21.20 -14.85 6.17
C ALA A 22 -21.00 -15.65 4.86
N ALA A 23 -19.76 -15.77 4.39
CA ALA A 23 -19.43 -16.56 3.20
C ALA A 23 -19.70 -18.06 3.43
N GLU A 24 -19.31 -18.59 4.58
CA GLU A 24 -19.56 -19.98 4.96
C GLU A 24 -21.06 -20.28 5.05
N ALA A 25 -21.84 -19.39 5.64
CA ALA A 25 -23.29 -19.51 5.73
C ALA A 25 -23.99 -19.44 4.37
N ALA A 26 -23.49 -18.60 3.45
CA ALA A 26 -24.11 -18.38 2.14
C ALA A 26 -23.63 -19.36 1.06
N LEU A 27 -22.36 -19.76 1.07
CA LEU A 27 -21.70 -20.52 0.02
C LEU A 27 -21.27 -21.93 0.45
N GLY A 28 -21.37 -22.24 1.74
CA GLY A 28 -20.92 -23.51 2.32
C GLY A 28 -19.40 -23.62 2.46
N TRP A 29 -18.64 -22.56 2.16
CA TRP A 29 -17.19 -22.49 2.35
C TRP A 29 -16.73 -21.04 2.51
N ALA A 30 -15.59 -20.84 3.14
CA ALA A 30 -14.92 -19.53 3.18
C ALA A 30 -13.40 -19.74 3.04
N PRO A 31 -12.69 -18.80 2.39
CA PRO A 31 -11.24 -18.86 2.32
C PRO A 31 -10.63 -18.61 3.70
N ASP A 32 -9.59 -19.36 4.03
CA ASP A 32 -8.83 -19.14 5.27
C ASP A 32 -8.11 -17.79 5.25
N ARG A 33 -7.91 -17.24 6.47
CA ARG A 33 -7.07 -16.06 6.63
C ARG A 33 -5.62 -16.42 6.35
N GLY A 34 -4.91 -15.50 5.69
CA GLY A 34 -3.51 -15.72 5.27
C GLY A 34 -3.02 -14.59 4.38
N ALA A 35 -2.28 -14.91 3.33
CA ALA A 35 -1.72 -13.91 2.41
C ALA A 35 -2.79 -12.98 1.80
N GLY A 36 -3.99 -13.51 1.49
CA GLY A 36 -5.09 -12.73 0.93
C GLY A 36 -5.63 -11.67 1.89
N THR A 37 -5.85 -12.02 3.14
CA THR A 37 -6.32 -11.07 4.17
C THR A 37 -5.24 -10.05 4.52
N ILE A 38 -3.97 -10.44 4.55
CA ILE A 38 -2.83 -9.51 4.72
C ILE A 38 -2.78 -8.52 3.56
N LEU A 39 -2.89 -8.99 2.31
CA LEU A 39 -2.91 -8.12 1.14
C LEU A 39 -4.04 -7.10 1.19
N LEU A 40 -5.26 -7.54 1.51
CA LEU A 40 -6.42 -6.66 1.62
C LEU A 40 -6.29 -5.64 2.75
N ALA A 41 -5.73 -6.06 3.88
CA ALA A 41 -5.47 -5.17 5.01
C ALA A 41 -4.45 -4.09 4.64
N HIS A 42 -3.31 -4.47 4.06
CA HIS A 42 -2.27 -3.54 3.62
C HIS A 42 -2.78 -2.61 2.50
N ALA A 43 -3.58 -3.14 1.56
CA ALA A 43 -4.20 -2.32 0.53
C ALA A 43 -5.15 -1.27 1.13
N THR A 44 -5.95 -1.64 2.13
CA THR A 44 -6.88 -0.74 2.81
C THR A 44 -6.15 0.39 3.54
N VAL A 45 -5.12 0.04 4.31
CA VAL A 45 -4.30 1.02 5.05
C VAL A 45 -3.51 1.88 4.06
N GLY A 46 -2.86 1.27 3.08
CA GLY A 46 -2.09 1.97 2.05
C GLY A 46 -2.93 2.94 1.24
N LEU A 47 -4.15 2.56 0.90
CA LEU A 47 -5.09 3.40 0.16
C LEU A 47 -5.41 4.71 0.90
N ALA A 48 -5.54 4.66 2.24
CA ALA A 48 -5.75 5.85 3.05
C ALA A 48 -4.57 6.83 2.96
N TYR A 49 -3.33 6.34 3.01
CA TYR A 49 -2.13 7.18 2.86
C TYR A 49 -1.99 7.75 1.44
N VAL A 50 -2.20 6.91 0.42
CA VAL A 50 -2.17 7.35 -0.98
C VAL A 50 -3.23 8.40 -1.24
N ALA A 51 -4.44 8.24 -0.71
CA ALA A 51 -5.51 9.21 -0.87
C ALA A 51 -5.14 10.61 -0.36
N VAL A 52 -4.46 10.71 0.78
CA VAL A 52 -3.99 12.00 1.33
C VAL A 52 -2.95 12.64 0.41
N VAL A 53 -1.99 11.86 -0.09
CA VAL A 53 -0.95 12.37 -1.02
C VAL A 53 -1.59 12.86 -2.33
N VAL A 54 -2.54 12.09 -2.85
CA VAL A 54 -3.29 12.43 -4.07
C VAL A 54 -4.15 13.68 -3.87
N GLN A 55 -4.88 13.76 -2.76
CA GLN A 55 -5.70 14.95 -2.44
C GLN A 55 -4.85 16.22 -2.32
N ALA A 56 -3.70 16.14 -1.65
CA ALA A 56 -2.80 17.28 -1.52
C ALA A 56 -2.29 17.75 -2.88
N ARG A 57 -2.02 16.84 -3.81
CA ARG A 57 -1.60 17.16 -5.18
C ARG A 57 -2.74 17.79 -5.98
N LEU A 58 -3.95 17.20 -5.91
CA LEU A 58 -5.14 17.72 -6.60
C LEU A 58 -5.48 19.15 -6.15
N ALA A 59 -5.41 19.41 -4.85
CA ALA A 59 -5.68 20.73 -4.29
C ALA A 59 -4.70 21.82 -4.79
N GLY A 60 -3.50 21.43 -5.21
CA GLY A 60 -2.50 22.32 -5.77
C GLY A 60 -2.46 22.37 -7.31
N MET A 61 -3.39 21.71 -8.00
CA MET A 61 -3.46 21.75 -9.46
C MET A 61 -4.30 22.95 -9.93
N ASP A 62 -3.89 23.53 -11.06
CA ASP A 62 -4.64 24.60 -11.70
C ASP A 62 -5.83 24.02 -12.48
N ALA A 63 -7.04 24.37 -12.06
CA ALA A 63 -8.28 23.94 -12.71
C ALA A 63 -8.40 24.44 -14.17
N SER A 64 -7.73 25.52 -14.51
CA SER A 64 -7.76 26.10 -15.86
C SER A 64 -7.22 25.12 -16.94
N LEU A 65 -6.40 24.16 -16.54
CA LEU A 65 -5.88 23.14 -17.47
C LEU A 65 -6.97 22.17 -17.94
N GLU A 66 -7.88 21.79 -17.07
CA GLU A 66 -9.04 20.95 -17.41
C GLU A 66 -10.07 21.76 -18.22
N GLU A 67 -10.30 23.02 -17.84
CA GLU A 67 -11.17 23.94 -18.57
C GLU A 67 -10.67 24.16 -20.00
N ALA A 68 -9.37 24.41 -20.18
CA ALA A 68 -8.76 24.58 -21.51
C ALA A 68 -8.89 23.30 -22.37
N ALA A 69 -8.77 22.12 -21.77
CA ALA A 69 -8.99 20.86 -22.49
C ALA A 69 -10.46 20.71 -22.92
N ALA A 70 -11.40 21.13 -22.07
CA ALA A 70 -12.83 21.12 -22.39
C ALA A 70 -13.18 22.11 -23.52
N ASP A 71 -12.59 23.30 -23.51
CA ASP A 71 -12.75 24.32 -24.56
C ASP A 71 -12.25 23.85 -25.93
N LEU A 72 -11.24 22.98 -25.93
CA LEU A 72 -10.75 22.29 -27.12
C LEU A 72 -11.62 21.10 -27.55
N GLY A 73 -12.75 20.86 -26.86
CA GLY A 73 -13.71 19.80 -27.18
C GLY A 73 -13.34 18.43 -26.63
N ALA A 74 -12.39 18.34 -25.69
CA ALA A 74 -12.04 17.06 -25.08
C ALA A 74 -13.16 16.58 -24.14
N PRO A 75 -13.67 15.35 -24.28
CA PRO A 75 -14.60 14.80 -23.31
C PRO A 75 -13.92 14.60 -21.95
N PRO A 76 -14.66 14.59 -20.81
CA PRO A 76 -14.10 14.58 -19.47
C PRO A 76 -13.09 13.44 -19.21
N PHE A 77 -13.35 12.26 -19.73
CA PHE A 77 -12.44 11.12 -19.61
C PHE A 77 -11.13 11.33 -20.38
N THR A 78 -11.18 12.00 -21.52
CA THR A 78 -9.97 12.33 -22.30
C THR A 78 -9.16 13.39 -21.55
N ALA A 79 -9.79 14.46 -21.07
CA ALA A 79 -9.13 15.49 -20.25
C ALA A 79 -8.45 14.85 -19.02
N PHE A 80 -9.17 14.00 -18.28
CA PHE A 80 -8.59 13.25 -17.16
C PHE A 80 -7.34 12.46 -17.55
N ARG A 81 -7.41 11.68 -18.64
CA ARG A 81 -6.33 10.79 -19.05
C ARG A 81 -5.12 11.54 -19.63
N THR A 82 -5.34 12.64 -20.34
CA THR A 82 -4.29 13.36 -21.08
C THR A 82 -3.70 14.53 -20.30
N VAL A 83 -4.46 15.11 -19.36
CA VAL A 83 -4.04 16.28 -18.57
C VAL A 83 -3.86 15.88 -17.11
N THR A 84 -4.94 15.49 -16.43
CA THR A 84 -4.94 15.28 -14.98
C THR A 84 -4.04 14.12 -14.55
N LEU A 85 -4.21 12.96 -15.17
CA LEU A 85 -3.46 11.75 -14.78
C LEU A 85 -1.94 11.88 -14.97
N PRO A 86 -1.41 12.43 -16.07
CA PRO A 86 0.02 12.68 -16.21
C PRO A 86 0.58 13.66 -15.18
N LEU A 87 -0.16 14.72 -14.86
CA LEU A 87 0.23 15.71 -13.85
C LEU A 87 0.20 15.14 -12.43
N MET A 88 -0.61 14.12 -12.18
CA MET A 88 -0.70 13.40 -10.92
C MET A 88 0.29 12.24 -10.82
N ALA A 89 0.88 11.79 -11.91
CA ALA A 89 1.76 10.61 -11.93
C ALA A 89 2.88 10.67 -10.89
N PRO A 90 3.56 11.80 -10.63
CA PRO A 90 4.58 11.88 -9.58
C PRO A 90 4.01 11.68 -8.18
N ALA A 91 2.81 12.21 -7.90
CA ALA A 91 2.14 12.06 -6.60
C ALA A 91 1.65 10.61 -6.40
N LEU A 92 1.11 9.99 -7.44
CA LEU A 92 0.72 8.58 -7.41
C LEU A 92 1.93 7.68 -7.15
N ALA A 93 3.06 7.95 -7.81
CA ALA A 93 4.29 7.19 -7.59
C ALA A 93 4.85 7.40 -6.17
N ALA A 94 4.82 8.63 -5.64
CA ALA A 94 5.21 8.92 -4.26
C ALA A 94 4.29 8.23 -3.25
N GLY A 95 2.98 8.28 -3.47
CA GLY A 95 2.00 7.58 -2.65
C GLY A 95 2.18 6.06 -2.67
N TRP A 96 2.44 5.49 -3.83
CA TRP A 96 2.74 4.07 -3.96
C TRP A 96 4.01 3.68 -3.20
N LEU A 97 5.09 4.46 -3.32
CA LEU A 97 6.34 4.22 -2.57
C LEU A 97 6.12 4.29 -1.06
N LEU A 98 5.33 5.26 -0.60
CA LEU A 98 4.96 5.38 0.80
C LEU A 98 4.19 4.15 1.28
N ALA A 99 3.13 3.75 0.57
CA ALA A 99 2.34 2.57 0.91
C ALA A 99 3.18 1.28 0.88
N PHE A 100 4.08 1.15 -0.10
CA PHE A 100 5.01 0.04 -0.20
C PHE A 100 5.95 -0.03 1.00
N THR A 101 6.54 1.09 1.39
CA THR A 101 7.45 1.15 2.54
C THR A 101 6.75 0.79 3.84
N LEU A 102 5.55 1.35 4.08
CA LEU A 102 4.74 1.05 5.26
C LEU A 102 4.27 -0.42 5.30
N SER A 103 4.03 -1.03 4.14
CA SER A 103 3.67 -2.45 4.06
C SER A 103 4.83 -3.39 4.33
N LEU A 104 6.08 -2.95 4.05
CA LEU A 104 7.27 -3.79 4.23
C LEU A 104 7.64 -4.01 5.70
N ASP A 105 7.42 -3.03 6.56
CA ASP A 105 7.80 -3.09 7.97
C ASP A 105 6.63 -3.42 8.90
N ASP A 106 5.41 -3.56 8.36
CA ASP A 106 4.23 -3.85 9.16
C ASP A 106 4.28 -5.26 9.77
N VAL A 107 4.26 -5.29 11.08
CA VAL A 107 4.12 -6.50 11.90
C VAL A 107 2.77 -6.52 12.59
N VAL A 108 2.27 -5.36 12.97
CA VAL A 108 1.13 -5.25 13.88
C VAL A 108 -0.16 -5.63 13.17
N VAL A 109 -0.53 -4.91 12.10
CA VAL A 109 -1.76 -5.22 11.34
C VAL A 109 -1.67 -6.62 10.75
N ALA A 110 -0.52 -6.97 10.15
CA ALA A 110 -0.31 -8.31 9.59
C ALA A 110 -0.54 -9.42 10.62
N SER A 111 -0.08 -9.25 11.87
CA SER A 111 -0.27 -10.25 12.94
C SER A 111 -1.72 -10.47 13.31
N PHE A 112 -2.57 -9.43 13.27
CA PHE A 112 -3.99 -9.57 13.54
C PHE A 112 -4.74 -10.30 12.42
N VAL A 113 -4.43 -9.96 11.16
CA VAL A 113 -5.19 -10.46 10.00
C VAL A 113 -4.62 -11.73 9.39
N SER A 114 -3.42 -12.14 9.81
CA SER A 114 -2.82 -13.40 9.38
C SER A 114 -3.60 -14.61 9.89
N GLY A 115 -3.36 -15.75 9.23
CA GLY A 115 -3.89 -17.05 9.61
C GLY A 115 -2.78 -18.11 9.55
N PRO A 116 -3.12 -19.38 9.73
CA PRO A 116 -2.15 -20.47 9.74
C PRO A 116 -1.28 -20.57 8.47
N ALA A 117 -1.82 -20.10 7.33
CA ALA A 117 -1.17 -20.14 6.02
C ALA A 117 -0.48 -18.83 5.61
N GLY A 118 -0.46 -17.81 6.47
CA GLY A 118 0.08 -16.49 6.13
C GLY A 118 1.05 -15.96 7.17
N THR A 119 2.33 -15.96 6.86
CA THR A 119 3.36 -15.32 7.67
C THR A 119 4.12 -14.34 6.81
N THR A 120 4.28 -13.10 7.27
CA THR A 120 5.15 -12.12 6.62
C THR A 120 6.57 -12.26 7.16
N LEU A 121 7.53 -11.75 6.40
CA LEU A 121 8.91 -11.79 6.85
C LEU A 121 9.15 -10.95 8.12
N PRO A 122 8.62 -9.71 8.25
CA PRO A 122 8.74 -8.97 9.51
C PRO A 122 8.18 -9.74 10.71
N MET A 123 7.06 -10.45 10.55
CA MET A 123 6.51 -11.33 11.61
C MET A 123 7.46 -12.46 11.96
N LEU A 124 8.09 -13.09 10.96
CA LEU A 124 9.06 -14.15 11.18
C LEU A 124 10.27 -13.62 11.94
N VAL A 125 10.86 -12.51 11.50
CA VAL A 125 11.99 -11.87 12.18
C VAL A 125 11.64 -11.51 13.61
N PHE A 126 10.47 -10.91 13.84
CA PHE A 126 10.01 -10.54 15.17
C PHE A 126 9.80 -11.76 16.10
N SER A 127 9.26 -12.86 15.57
CA SER A 127 9.09 -14.11 16.33
C SER A 127 10.43 -14.71 16.76
N GLN A 128 11.43 -14.64 15.91
CA GLN A 128 12.77 -15.17 16.16
C GLN A 128 13.59 -14.32 17.13
N LEU A 129 13.32 -13.01 17.21
CA LEU A 129 13.92 -12.16 18.24
C LEU A 129 13.65 -12.65 19.66
N ARG A 130 12.52 -13.33 19.87
CA ARG A 130 12.13 -13.89 21.18
C ARG A 130 12.80 -15.24 21.48
N VAL A 131 13.17 -16.00 20.44
CA VAL A 131 13.73 -17.35 20.58
C VAL A 131 15.26 -17.35 20.48
N GLY A 132 15.83 -16.32 19.86
CA GLY A 132 17.26 -16.18 19.59
C GLY A 132 17.51 -16.01 18.10
N LEU A 133 18.37 -15.03 17.75
CA LEU A 133 18.71 -14.73 16.36
C LEU A 133 19.64 -15.83 15.82
N THR A 134 19.27 -16.45 14.72
CA THR A 134 20.14 -17.32 13.95
C THR A 134 20.85 -16.53 12.84
N PRO A 135 22.07 -16.93 12.41
CA PRO A 135 22.76 -16.27 11.29
C PRO A 135 21.97 -16.24 9.99
N GLU A 136 21.11 -17.27 9.76
CA GLU A 136 20.24 -17.37 8.58
C GLU A 136 19.22 -16.23 8.52
N ILE A 137 18.65 -15.86 9.65
CA ILE A 137 17.65 -14.76 9.72
C ILE A 137 18.32 -13.42 9.50
N ASN A 138 19.52 -13.21 10.03
CA ASN A 138 20.30 -12.02 9.76
C ASN A 138 20.62 -11.89 8.27
N ALA A 139 20.99 -12.98 7.60
CA ALA A 139 21.25 -13.01 6.18
C ALA A 139 19.96 -12.69 5.37
N LEU A 140 18.83 -13.29 5.76
CA LEU A 140 17.54 -13.06 5.11
C LEU A 140 17.09 -11.61 5.27
N ALA A 141 17.18 -11.05 6.47
CA ALA A 141 16.86 -9.64 6.73
C ALA A 141 17.76 -8.70 5.90
N ALA A 142 19.06 -8.98 5.82
CA ALA A 142 20.00 -8.19 5.01
C ALA A 142 19.65 -8.22 3.52
N VAL A 143 19.30 -9.39 2.96
CA VAL A 143 18.88 -9.51 1.55
C VAL A 143 17.66 -8.65 1.27
N ILE A 144 16.67 -8.66 2.17
CA ILE A 144 15.44 -7.89 1.96
C ILE A 144 15.68 -6.39 2.09
N LEU A 145 16.49 -5.96 3.05
CA LEU A 145 16.89 -4.56 3.14
C LEU A 145 17.59 -4.09 1.86
N VAL A 146 18.46 -4.91 1.29
CA VAL A 146 19.12 -4.59 0.01
C VAL A 146 18.11 -4.52 -1.12
N VAL A 147 17.19 -5.48 -1.24
CA VAL A 147 16.15 -5.47 -2.26
C VAL A 147 15.24 -4.25 -2.12
N ALA A 148 14.77 -3.95 -0.91
CA ALA A 148 13.95 -2.78 -0.65
C ALA A 148 14.69 -1.47 -1.00
N ALA A 149 15.96 -1.34 -0.59
CA ALA A 149 16.79 -0.19 -0.93
C ALA A 149 16.98 -0.03 -2.45
N LEU A 150 17.20 -1.13 -3.19
CA LEU A 150 17.30 -1.11 -4.64
C LEU A 150 15.99 -0.68 -5.31
N VAL A 151 14.85 -1.20 -4.85
CA VAL A 151 13.53 -0.79 -5.38
C VAL A 151 13.30 0.70 -5.16
N LEU A 152 13.57 1.21 -3.96
CA LEU A 152 13.42 2.63 -3.64
C LEU A 152 14.38 3.51 -4.45
N LEU A 153 15.63 3.08 -4.61
CA LEU A 153 16.64 3.78 -5.42
C LEU A 153 16.20 3.87 -6.89
N VAL A 154 15.82 2.74 -7.48
CA VAL A 154 15.38 2.68 -8.89
C VAL A 154 14.13 3.54 -9.09
N ALA A 155 13.14 3.42 -8.21
CA ALA A 155 11.93 4.23 -8.29
C ALA A 155 12.25 5.73 -8.15
N GLY A 156 13.11 6.12 -7.21
CA GLY A 156 13.55 7.51 -7.02
C GLY A 156 14.31 8.05 -8.23
N LEU A 157 15.17 7.26 -8.86
CA LEU A 157 15.90 7.65 -10.09
C LEU A 157 14.95 7.83 -11.28
N LEU A 158 13.97 6.94 -11.44
CA LEU A 158 12.96 7.05 -12.50
C LEU A 158 12.08 8.29 -12.34
N LEU A 159 11.69 8.61 -11.10
CA LEU A 159 10.91 9.81 -10.78
C LEU A 159 11.69 11.10 -11.05
N ARG A 160 12.99 11.15 -10.69
CA ARG A 160 13.86 12.30 -10.97
C ARG A 160 14.01 12.57 -12.46
N ARG A 161 14.08 11.53 -13.31
CA ARG A 161 14.18 11.68 -14.76
C ARG A 161 12.92 12.26 -15.40
N ARG A 162 11.76 12.17 -14.74
CA ARG A 162 10.47 12.67 -15.22
C ARG A 162 10.12 14.06 -14.70
N ALA A 163 10.85 14.58 -13.71
CA ALA A 163 10.65 15.94 -13.22
C ALA A 163 11.15 16.91 -14.31
N PRO A 164 10.30 17.82 -14.84
CA PRO A 164 10.75 18.87 -15.75
C PRO A 164 11.77 19.72 -14.99
N GLN A 165 12.91 19.97 -15.64
CA GLN A 165 13.86 20.97 -15.15
C GLN A 165 13.19 22.34 -15.33
N SER A 166 12.74 22.89 -14.21
CA SER A 166 12.27 24.29 -14.14
C SER A 166 13.45 25.23 -14.16
#